data_562e1ebe5020af45f4a0d6f3b6890c03
#
_entry.id   562e1ebe5020af45f4a0d6f3b6890c03
#
_cell.length_a   1.000
_cell.length_b   1.000
_cell.length_c   1.000
_cell.angle_alpha   90.00
_cell.angle_beta   90.00
_cell.angle_gamma   90.00
#
_symmetry.space_group_name_H-M   'P 1'
#
loop_
_entity.id
_entity.type
_entity.pdbx_description
1 polymer ?
#
loop_
_entity_poly.entity_id
_entity_poly.type
_entity_poly.pdbx_seq_one_letter_code
_entity_poly.pdbx_strand_id
1 'polypeptide(L)'
;MAEKPRTPSIAISLLPVVTLVIMLAVAIYIFRGDSLGGASQIVLLIATSICSLIAVFHCKIKWEDIEGQIARNIYGIAPSVIILLLIGTLSGSWMVSGIVPTLIYYGLQVMQTDFFLVACCLLCSIVSVMMGSSWTTIATIGIALIGIGEAQGFSTGWVAGAIISGAYFGDKMSPLSDTTVLAASVTDTPLFTHIRYMLYTTVPSMIVTLIVFSIAGFSRETADASQIAAFSEALKGSFHITPWLMIVPIVTGIMIAKKTPSIVVLFASSILAGIFALIFQPNALLEISGITDSGIIAYIKGLLMTFYDSTQIQTGNEALNSLVSTRGMAGMMNTIWLIICAMCFGGAMSASGMLESITRIFLHFMRGRTSMVASTVVSGLSLNICTADQFIAIILNSEMFKEVYKQRGFESRLLSRTTEDSVTVTSVLIPWTTCGMTQSTILGVSTWTYFPYCVFNIVSPFMSILIAATGYKIVQKTVK
;
A
#
# COMPACT_ATOMS: atom_id res chain seq x y z
N MET A 1 -46.12 6.11 -7.94
CA MET A 1 -44.99 6.86 -8.52
C MET A 1 -43.82 6.74 -7.53
N ALA A 2 -42.74 6.09 -7.89
CA ALA A 2 -41.54 6.05 -7.04
C ALA A 2 -41.00 7.47 -6.92
N GLU A 3 -40.86 7.99 -5.71
CA GLU A 3 -40.20 9.29 -5.48
C GLU A 3 -38.80 9.24 -6.06
N LYS A 4 -38.43 10.26 -6.83
CA LYS A 4 -37.06 10.36 -7.38
C LYS A 4 -36.06 10.40 -6.20
N PRO A 5 -34.93 9.68 -6.29
CA PRO A 5 -33.88 9.73 -5.28
C PRO A 5 -33.47 11.18 -5.02
N ARG A 6 -33.44 11.57 -3.74
CA ARG A 6 -33.02 12.92 -3.33
C ARG A 6 -31.51 12.93 -3.15
N THR A 7 -30.79 13.82 -3.84
CA THR A 7 -29.37 14.02 -3.55
C THR A 7 -29.22 14.63 -2.15
N PRO A 8 -28.44 14.02 -1.27
CA PRO A 8 -28.27 14.52 0.11
C PRO A 8 -27.52 15.85 0.12
N SER A 9 -27.82 16.69 1.11
CA SER A 9 -27.06 17.91 1.33
C SER A 9 -25.64 17.59 1.79
N ILE A 10 -24.71 18.52 1.58
CA ILE A 10 -23.29 18.37 1.95
C ILE A 10 -23.13 18.03 3.43
N ALA A 11 -23.86 18.72 4.31
CA ALA A 11 -23.80 18.50 5.76
C ALA A 11 -24.23 17.07 6.13
N ILE A 12 -25.28 16.55 5.51
CA ILE A 12 -25.77 15.19 5.70
C ILE A 12 -24.75 14.17 5.15
N SER A 13 -24.13 14.47 4.00
CA SER A 13 -23.13 13.60 3.36
C SER A 13 -21.83 13.48 4.16
N LEU A 14 -21.44 14.52 4.90
CA LEU A 14 -20.27 14.53 5.76
C LEU A 14 -20.48 13.78 7.07
N LEU A 15 -21.74 13.61 7.54
CA LEU A 15 -22.03 13.01 8.82
C LEU A 15 -21.43 11.60 9.00
N PRO A 16 -21.61 10.63 8.07
CA PRO A 16 -20.99 9.32 8.21
C PRO A 16 -19.46 9.38 8.24
N VAL A 17 -18.85 10.27 7.45
CA VAL A 17 -17.39 10.45 7.38
C VAL A 17 -16.83 11.02 8.68
N VAL A 18 -17.44 12.07 9.21
CA VAL A 18 -17.05 12.68 10.49
C VAL A 18 -17.19 11.67 11.62
N THR A 19 -18.32 10.92 11.64
CA THR A 19 -18.53 9.86 12.63
C THR A 19 -17.44 8.78 12.53
N LEU A 20 -17.11 8.33 11.32
CA LEU A 20 -16.03 7.37 11.08
C LEU A 20 -14.70 7.87 11.66
N VAL A 21 -14.29 9.09 11.31
CA VAL A 21 -13.01 9.67 11.77
C VAL A 21 -12.95 9.79 13.29
N ILE A 22 -14.02 10.30 13.92
CA ILE A 22 -14.08 10.44 15.38
C ILE A 22 -14.01 9.06 16.05
N MET A 23 -14.81 8.10 15.59
CA MET A 23 -14.85 6.76 16.19
C MET A 23 -13.51 6.01 15.98
N LEU A 24 -12.86 6.16 14.83
CA LEU A 24 -11.51 5.60 14.62
C LEU A 24 -10.49 6.23 15.54
N ALA A 25 -10.50 7.56 15.72
CA ALA A 25 -9.61 8.23 16.65
C ALA A 25 -9.82 7.73 18.10
N VAL A 26 -11.07 7.54 18.52
CA VAL A 26 -11.41 6.96 19.83
C VAL A 26 -10.95 5.51 19.94
N ALA A 27 -11.17 4.70 18.89
CA ALA A 27 -10.73 3.30 18.87
C ALA A 27 -9.20 3.20 18.99
N ILE A 28 -8.45 4.02 18.24
CA ILE A 28 -6.98 4.08 18.32
C ILE A 28 -6.52 4.50 19.73
N TYR A 29 -7.18 5.49 20.33
CA TYR A 29 -6.86 5.95 21.69
C TYR A 29 -7.08 4.85 22.74
N ILE A 30 -8.19 4.09 22.63
CA ILE A 30 -8.56 3.05 23.61
C ILE A 30 -7.69 1.79 23.41
N PHE A 31 -7.57 1.32 22.16
CA PHE A 31 -6.91 0.05 21.80
C PHE A 31 -5.42 0.20 21.49
N ARG A 32 -4.92 1.44 21.42
CA ARG A 32 -3.52 1.77 21.08
C ARG A 32 -3.05 1.06 19.81
N GLY A 33 -2.04 0.19 19.89
CA GLY A 33 -1.50 -0.53 18.72
C GLY A 33 -2.39 -1.66 18.17
N ASP A 34 -3.42 -2.10 18.90
CA ASP A 34 -4.25 -3.26 18.53
C ASP A 34 -5.64 -2.88 17.93
N SER A 35 -5.77 -1.65 17.46
CA SER A 35 -7.02 -1.16 16.86
C SER A 35 -7.43 -1.94 15.58
N LEU A 36 -6.50 -2.61 14.91
CA LEU A 36 -6.73 -3.43 13.72
C LEU A 36 -7.29 -4.83 14.02
N GLY A 37 -7.25 -5.27 15.28
CA GLY A 37 -7.74 -6.58 15.72
C GLY A 37 -9.26 -6.74 15.82
N GLY A 38 -10.05 -5.76 15.34
CA GLY A 38 -11.53 -5.84 15.35
C GLY A 38 -12.23 -4.50 15.57
N ALA A 39 -11.64 -3.59 16.35
CA ALA A 39 -12.25 -2.31 16.69
C ALA A 39 -12.53 -1.43 15.46
N SER A 40 -11.56 -1.32 14.54
CA SER A 40 -11.70 -0.54 13.31
C SER A 40 -12.76 -1.12 12.37
N GLN A 41 -12.90 -2.43 12.31
CA GLN A 41 -13.92 -3.12 11.52
C GLN A 41 -15.34 -2.76 11.99
N ILE A 42 -15.54 -2.82 13.30
CA ILE A 42 -16.85 -2.45 13.90
C ILE A 42 -17.17 -0.97 13.66
N VAL A 43 -16.19 -0.09 13.80
CA VAL A 43 -16.34 1.34 13.52
C VAL A 43 -16.78 1.57 12.06
N LEU A 44 -16.16 0.89 11.10
CA LEU A 44 -16.53 0.96 9.69
C LEU A 44 -17.96 0.46 9.44
N LEU A 45 -18.38 -0.62 10.08
CA LEU A 45 -19.75 -1.14 9.97
C LEU A 45 -20.78 -0.21 10.62
N ILE A 46 -20.46 0.43 11.74
CA ILE A 46 -21.32 1.46 12.35
C ILE A 46 -21.47 2.65 11.41
N ALA A 47 -20.37 3.15 10.83
CA ALA A 47 -20.41 4.24 9.86
C ALA A 47 -21.20 3.85 8.60
N THR A 48 -21.08 2.60 8.13
CA THR A 48 -21.87 2.01 7.04
C THR A 48 -23.36 2.02 7.39
N SER A 49 -23.70 1.60 8.61
CA SER A 49 -25.10 1.56 9.08
C SER A 49 -25.70 2.96 9.13
N ILE A 50 -24.98 3.95 9.65
CA ILE A 50 -25.41 5.36 9.66
C ILE A 50 -25.64 5.87 8.23
N CYS A 51 -24.69 5.61 7.34
CA CYS A 51 -24.80 5.99 5.93
C CYS A 51 -26.03 5.35 5.27
N SER A 52 -26.24 4.04 5.48
CA SER A 52 -27.38 3.29 4.93
C SER A 52 -28.72 3.76 5.48
N LEU A 53 -28.81 4.06 6.78
CA LEU A 53 -30.03 4.63 7.38
C LEU A 53 -30.37 5.99 6.74
N ILE A 54 -29.40 6.87 6.57
CA ILE A 54 -29.61 8.16 5.88
C ILE A 54 -30.03 7.93 4.43
N ALA A 55 -29.38 7.00 3.72
CA ALA A 55 -29.70 6.69 2.32
C ALA A 55 -31.15 6.20 2.18
N VAL A 56 -31.62 5.29 3.04
CA VAL A 56 -32.97 4.72 2.97
C VAL A 56 -34.02 5.74 3.45
N PHE A 57 -33.86 6.34 4.62
CA PHE A 57 -34.89 7.17 5.21
C PHE A 57 -34.93 8.60 4.67
N HIS A 58 -33.76 9.20 4.38
CA HIS A 58 -33.70 10.57 3.92
C HIS A 58 -33.60 10.67 2.39
N CYS A 59 -32.74 9.88 1.74
CA CYS A 59 -32.54 9.93 0.29
C CYS A 59 -33.53 9.06 -0.48
N LYS A 60 -34.32 8.21 0.20
CA LYS A 60 -35.30 7.29 -0.41
C LYS A 60 -34.70 6.28 -1.39
N ILE A 61 -33.50 5.83 -1.11
CA ILE A 61 -32.79 4.80 -1.89
C ILE A 61 -33.22 3.43 -1.37
N LYS A 62 -33.44 2.48 -2.26
CA LYS A 62 -33.80 1.12 -1.90
C LYS A 62 -32.60 0.39 -1.32
N TRP A 63 -32.86 -0.50 -0.37
CA TRP A 63 -31.82 -1.32 0.25
C TRP A 63 -31.08 -2.16 -0.77
N GLU A 64 -31.79 -2.72 -1.76
CA GLU A 64 -31.24 -3.54 -2.82
C GLU A 64 -30.17 -2.79 -3.66
N ASP A 65 -30.33 -1.48 -3.85
CA ASP A 65 -29.35 -0.65 -4.57
C ASP A 65 -28.08 -0.48 -3.75
N ILE A 66 -28.18 -0.31 -2.43
CA ILE A 66 -27.07 -0.20 -1.49
C ILE A 66 -26.31 -1.54 -1.44
N GLU A 67 -27.04 -2.64 -1.23
CA GLU A 67 -26.48 -3.99 -1.21
C GLU A 67 -25.77 -4.34 -2.52
N GLY A 68 -26.40 -4.02 -3.65
CA GLY A 68 -25.82 -4.21 -4.97
C GLY A 68 -24.53 -3.43 -5.20
N GLN A 69 -24.42 -2.20 -4.66
CA GLN A 69 -23.20 -1.40 -4.76
C GLN A 69 -22.08 -1.94 -3.85
N ILE A 70 -22.43 -2.36 -2.62
CA ILE A 70 -21.50 -3.03 -1.71
C ILE A 70 -20.94 -4.30 -2.37
N ALA A 71 -21.79 -5.14 -2.94
CA ALA A 71 -21.39 -6.35 -3.64
C ALA A 71 -20.45 -6.07 -4.81
N ARG A 72 -20.72 -5.03 -5.61
CA ARG A 72 -19.83 -4.59 -6.71
C ARG A 72 -18.46 -4.14 -6.20
N ASN A 73 -18.41 -3.39 -5.10
CA ASN A 73 -17.15 -2.97 -4.51
C ASN A 73 -16.32 -4.16 -4.01
N ILE A 74 -16.96 -5.12 -3.33
CA ILE A 74 -16.29 -6.35 -2.86
C ILE A 74 -15.79 -7.18 -4.05
N TYR A 75 -16.57 -7.32 -5.12
CA TYR A 75 -16.15 -8.00 -6.34
C TYR A 75 -14.91 -7.33 -6.96
N GLY A 76 -14.87 -5.99 -6.97
CA GLY A 76 -13.73 -5.23 -7.52
C GLY A 76 -12.41 -5.49 -6.80
N ILE A 77 -12.43 -5.79 -5.51
CA ILE A 77 -11.21 -6.06 -4.72
C ILE A 77 -10.82 -7.53 -4.64
N ALA A 78 -11.57 -8.45 -5.25
CA ALA A 78 -11.29 -9.89 -5.18
C ALA A 78 -9.85 -10.27 -5.59
N PRO A 79 -9.25 -9.70 -6.66
CA PRO A 79 -7.85 -9.95 -6.99
C PRO A 79 -6.88 -9.52 -5.87
N SER A 80 -7.13 -8.38 -5.23
CA SER A 80 -6.32 -7.86 -4.12
C SER A 80 -6.38 -8.77 -2.90
N VAL A 81 -7.54 -9.36 -2.60
CA VAL A 81 -7.69 -10.34 -1.51
C VAL A 81 -6.84 -11.59 -1.77
N ILE A 82 -6.85 -12.11 -3.02
CA ILE A 82 -6.01 -13.27 -3.40
C ILE A 82 -4.52 -12.91 -3.26
N ILE A 83 -4.11 -11.73 -3.71
CA ILE A 83 -2.74 -11.26 -3.58
C ILE A 83 -2.33 -11.18 -2.11
N LEU A 84 -3.18 -10.66 -1.22
CA LEU A 84 -2.90 -10.59 0.23
C LEU A 84 -2.68 -11.98 0.84
N LEU A 85 -3.52 -12.96 0.53
CA LEU A 85 -3.33 -14.34 0.99
C LEU A 85 -1.97 -14.90 0.55
N LEU A 86 -1.61 -14.69 -0.72
CA LEU A 86 -0.33 -15.14 -1.26
C LEU A 86 0.87 -14.39 -0.69
N ILE A 87 0.72 -13.11 -0.33
CA ILE A 87 1.75 -12.34 0.38
C ILE A 87 2.02 -12.96 1.76
N GLY A 88 0.98 -13.35 2.50
CA GLY A 88 1.14 -14.05 3.76
C GLY A 88 1.93 -15.35 3.60
N THR A 89 1.58 -16.15 2.59
CA THR A 89 2.29 -17.39 2.23
C THR A 89 3.74 -17.12 1.83
N LEU A 90 3.98 -16.08 1.03
CA LEU A 90 5.33 -15.68 0.61
C LEU A 90 6.19 -15.26 1.79
N SER A 91 5.65 -14.39 2.66
CA SER A 91 6.36 -13.92 3.86
C SER A 91 6.79 -15.08 4.75
N GLY A 92 5.87 -16.02 5.04
CA GLY A 92 6.18 -17.23 5.80
C GLY A 92 7.28 -18.07 5.12
N SER A 93 7.10 -18.40 3.85
CA SER A 93 8.03 -19.28 3.13
C SER A 93 9.42 -18.66 2.93
N TRP A 94 9.51 -17.37 2.63
CA TRP A 94 10.80 -16.67 2.46
C TRP A 94 11.54 -16.51 3.78
N MET A 95 10.82 -16.33 4.87
CA MET A 95 11.44 -16.24 6.20
C MET A 95 11.98 -17.60 6.63
N VAL A 96 11.12 -18.62 6.67
CA VAL A 96 11.48 -19.97 7.18
C VAL A 96 12.53 -20.66 6.31
N SER A 97 12.50 -20.44 4.98
CA SER A 97 13.55 -20.96 4.07
C SER A 97 14.92 -20.33 4.26
N GLY A 98 15.03 -19.26 5.05
CA GLY A 98 16.28 -18.52 5.24
C GLY A 98 16.59 -17.51 4.12
N ILE A 99 15.65 -17.29 3.17
CA ILE A 99 15.84 -16.29 2.08
C ILE A 99 15.92 -14.90 2.67
N VAL A 100 14.94 -14.47 3.47
CA VAL A 100 14.95 -13.14 4.12
C VAL A 100 16.15 -12.99 5.05
N PRO A 101 16.47 -13.93 5.95
CA PRO A 101 17.71 -13.91 6.73
C PRO A 101 18.99 -13.76 5.89
N THR A 102 19.06 -14.45 4.75
CA THR A 102 20.21 -14.35 3.83
C THR A 102 20.29 -12.97 3.16
N LEU A 103 19.15 -12.43 2.72
CA LEU A 103 19.09 -11.06 2.18
C LEU A 103 19.52 -10.01 3.21
N ILE A 104 19.08 -10.16 4.47
CA ILE A 104 19.48 -9.28 5.57
C ILE A 104 20.99 -9.41 5.80
N TYR A 105 21.50 -10.62 5.92
CA TYR A 105 22.92 -10.87 6.19
C TYR A 105 23.85 -10.24 5.14
N TYR A 106 23.59 -10.48 3.86
CA TYR A 106 24.40 -9.86 2.78
C TYR A 106 24.10 -8.38 2.62
N GLY A 107 22.86 -7.96 2.85
CA GLY A 107 22.47 -6.55 2.83
C GLY A 107 23.24 -5.72 3.85
N LEU A 108 23.44 -6.22 5.06
CA LEU A 108 24.24 -5.57 6.12
C LEU A 108 25.70 -5.40 5.74
N GLN A 109 26.25 -6.29 4.89
CA GLN A 109 27.64 -6.20 4.43
C GLN A 109 27.83 -5.19 3.28
N VAL A 110 26.79 -4.96 2.47
CA VAL A 110 26.88 -4.15 1.24
C VAL A 110 26.31 -2.74 1.44
N MET A 111 25.22 -2.61 2.21
CA MET A 111 24.52 -1.34 2.36
C MET A 111 25.18 -0.51 3.46
N GLN A 112 25.81 0.60 3.08
CA GLN A 112 26.38 1.56 4.02
C GLN A 112 25.26 2.28 4.79
N THR A 113 25.44 2.41 6.09
CA THR A 113 24.42 2.97 7.01
C THR A 113 23.98 4.38 6.60
N ASP A 114 24.92 5.26 6.22
CA ASP A 114 24.61 6.67 5.90
C ASP A 114 23.71 6.83 4.67
N PHE A 115 23.81 5.92 3.69
CA PHE A 115 23.03 5.94 2.45
C PHE A 115 21.88 4.93 2.45
N PHE A 116 21.64 4.24 3.56
CA PHE A 116 20.68 3.15 3.63
C PHE A 116 19.27 3.57 3.19
N LEU A 117 18.71 4.66 3.71
CA LEU A 117 17.36 5.12 3.36
C LEU A 117 17.24 5.49 1.87
N VAL A 118 18.29 6.13 1.32
CA VAL A 118 18.35 6.46 -0.11
C VAL A 118 18.41 5.19 -0.95
N ALA A 119 19.24 4.23 -0.56
CA ALA A 119 19.38 2.95 -1.24
C ALA A 119 18.07 2.14 -1.21
N CYS A 120 17.37 2.10 -0.05
CA CYS A 120 16.04 1.49 0.07
C CYS A 120 15.04 2.11 -0.90
N CYS A 121 14.96 3.44 -0.92
CA CYS A 121 14.04 4.17 -1.78
C CYS A 121 14.32 3.90 -3.26
N LEU A 122 15.58 3.96 -3.69
CA LEU A 122 15.98 3.72 -5.08
C LEU A 122 15.76 2.25 -5.49
N LEU A 123 16.13 1.30 -4.64
CA LEU A 123 15.93 -0.13 -4.91
C LEU A 123 14.45 -0.45 -5.07
N CYS A 124 13.61 0.02 -4.15
CA CYS A 124 12.16 -0.15 -4.25
C CYS A 124 11.60 0.55 -5.50
N SER A 125 12.13 1.71 -5.88
CA SER A 125 11.72 2.41 -7.10
C SER A 125 12.01 1.59 -8.35
N ILE A 126 13.20 1.06 -8.48
CA ILE A 126 13.61 0.26 -9.64
C ILE A 126 12.75 -1.01 -9.74
N VAL A 127 12.64 -1.75 -8.64
CA VAL A 127 11.86 -3.00 -8.61
C VAL A 127 10.39 -2.70 -8.92
N SER A 128 9.82 -1.65 -8.35
CA SER A 128 8.42 -1.30 -8.56
C SER A 128 8.12 -0.84 -9.99
N VAL A 129 9.03 -0.10 -10.64
CA VAL A 129 8.91 0.20 -12.09
C VAL A 129 8.85 -1.07 -12.92
N MET A 130 9.65 -2.06 -12.57
CA MET A 130 9.70 -3.34 -13.30
C MET A 130 8.44 -4.19 -13.06
N MET A 131 7.94 -4.20 -11.83
CA MET A 131 6.78 -5.00 -11.40
C MET A 131 5.44 -4.35 -11.78
N GLY A 132 5.37 -3.03 -11.81
CA GLY A 132 4.11 -2.30 -11.92
C GLY A 132 3.21 -2.44 -10.71
N SER A 133 3.79 -2.68 -9.51
CA SER A 133 3.01 -2.86 -8.30
C SER A 133 3.82 -2.49 -7.07
N SER A 134 3.35 -1.48 -6.35
CA SER A 134 3.90 -1.10 -5.03
C SER A 134 3.69 -2.21 -4.00
N TRP A 135 2.55 -2.89 -4.04
CA TRP A 135 2.21 -3.96 -3.10
C TRP A 135 3.17 -5.14 -3.21
N THR A 136 3.41 -5.62 -4.43
CA THR A 136 4.30 -6.76 -4.69
C THR A 136 5.75 -6.40 -4.37
N THR A 137 6.18 -5.16 -4.67
CA THR A 137 7.51 -4.67 -4.31
C THR A 137 7.74 -4.69 -2.81
N ILE A 138 6.78 -4.14 -2.04
CA ILE A 138 6.88 -4.09 -0.58
C ILE A 138 6.83 -5.50 0.00
N ALA A 139 6.00 -6.38 -0.54
CA ALA A 139 5.88 -7.77 -0.08
C ALA A 139 7.11 -8.63 -0.37
N THR A 140 7.90 -8.29 -1.38
CA THR A 140 9.10 -9.07 -1.75
C THR A 140 10.35 -8.53 -1.07
N ILE A 141 10.78 -7.32 -1.42
CA ILE A 141 12.04 -6.76 -0.91
C ILE A 141 11.84 -5.89 0.34
N GLY A 142 10.64 -5.34 0.55
CA GLY A 142 10.37 -4.43 1.66
C GLY A 142 10.59 -5.10 3.02
N ILE A 143 10.18 -6.35 3.18
CA ILE A 143 10.34 -7.11 4.43
C ILE A 143 11.83 -7.28 4.77
N ALA A 144 12.68 -7.61 3.79
CA ALA A 144 14.12 -7.70 4.01
C ALA A 144 14.74 -6.34 4.38
N LEU A 145 14.32 -5.27 3.71
CA LEU A 145 14.82 -3.92 3.98
C LEU A 145 14.41 -3.40 5.37
N ILE A 146 13.21 -3.75 5.87
CA ILE A 146 12.83 -3.46 7.27
C ILE A 146 13.83 -4.11 8.21
N GLY A 147 14.13 -5.40 8.02
CA GLY A 147 15.07 -6.13 8.87
C GLY A 147 16.50 -5.57 8.82
N ILE A 148 16.98 -5.17 7.64
CA ILE A 148 18.30 -4.52 7.49
C ILE A 148 18.31 -3.19 8.26
N GLY A 149 17.25 -2.38 8.12
CA GLY A 149 17.14 -1.10 8.78
C GLY A 149 17.08 -1.20 10.29
N GLU A 150 16.32 -2.16 10.83
CA GLU A 150 16.25 -2.44 12.27
C GLU A 150 17.61 -2.89 12.81
N ALA A 151 18.29 -3.80 12.10
CA ALA A 151 19.65 -4.25 12.47
C ALA A 151 20.70 -3.12 12.43
N GLN A 152 20.52 -2.15 11.53
CA GLN A 152 21.32 -0.91 11.49
C GLN A 152 20.83 0.13 12.51
N GLY A 153 19.80 -0.19 13.32
CA GLY A 153 19.24 0.64 14.37
C GLY A 153 18.38 1.80 13.83
N PHE A 154 17.88 1.81 12.58
CA PHE A 154 16.91 2.79 12.09
C PHE A 154 15.54 2.58 12.75
N SER A 155 14.80 3.65 13.03
CA SER A 155 13.41 3.50 13.40
C SER A 155 12.61 2.93 12.23
N THR A 156 11.71 2.01 12.52
CA THR A 156 10.86 1.33 11.52
C THR A 156 10.07 2.31 10.66
N GLY A 157 9.69 3.47 11.23
CA GLY A 157 8.97 4.53 10.50
C GLY A 157 9.78 5.11 9.34
N TRP A 158 11.07 5.44 9.55
CA TRP A 158 11.96 5.94 8.49
C TRP A 158 12.18 4.90 7.39
N VAL A 159 12.42 3.65 7.78
CA VAL A 159 12.66 2.56 6.82
C VAL A 159 11.40 2.27 6.01
N ALA A 160 10.26 2.12 6.67
CA ALA A 160 8.98 1.92 5.99
C ALA A 160 8.63 3.11 5.06
N GLY A 161 8.87 4.35 5.51
CA GLY A 161 8.68 5.54 4.69
C GLY A 161 9.54 5.55 3.43
N ALA A 162 10.81 5.13 3.52
CA ALA A 162 11.71 5.03 2.38
C ALA A 162 11.27 3.94 1.39
N ILE A 163 10.89 2.76 1.89
CA ILE A 163 10.36 1.64 1.10
C ILE A 163 9.08 2.06 0.37
N ILE A 164 8.10 2.62 1.09
CA ILE A 164 6.82 3.05 0.54
C ILE A 164 7.03 4.16 -0.50
N SER A 165 7.84 5.18 -0.18
CA SER A 165 8.15 6.27 -1.12
C SER A 165 8.71 5.75 -2.44
N GLY A 166 9.67 4.82 -2.37
CA GLY A 166 10.25 4.20 -3.55
C GLY A 166 9.27 3.32 -4.32
N ALA A 167 8.53 2.48 -3.62
CA ALA A 167 7.56 1.57 -4.24
C ALA A 167 6.43 2.34 -4.97
N TYR A 168 5.90 3.39 -4.38
CA TYR A 168 4.86 4.22 -5.00
C TYR A 168 5.39 5.08 -6.15
N PHE A 169 6.64 5.55 -6.07
CA PHE A 169 7.29 6.17 -7.22
C PHE A 169 7.35 5.22 -8.41
N GLY A 170 7.82 3.99 -8.19
CA GLY A 170 8.00 3.01 -9.25
C GLY A 170 6.68 2.54 -9.85
N ASP A 171 5.69 2.26 -9.01
CA ASP A 171 4.33 1.90 -9.41
C ASP A 171 3.73 2.95 -10.35
N LYS A 172 3.73 4.20 -9.91
CA LYS A 172 3.23 5.33 -10.68
C LYS A 172 3.93 5.54 -12.04
N MET A 173 5.20 5.21 -12.14
CA MET A 173 6.00 5.38 -13.37
C MET A 173 5.97 4.15 -14.29
N SER A 174 5.38 3.05 -13.86
CA SER A 174 5.34 1.80 -14.61
C SER A 174 4.16 1.78 -15.60
N PRO A 175 4.40 1.41 -16.88
CA PRO A 175 3.32 1.15 -17.83
C PRO A 175 2.55 -0.15 -17.53
N LEU A 176 2.99 -0.93 -16.54
CA LEU A 176 2.38 -2.17 -16.07
C LEU A 176 1.49 -1.95 -14.84
N SER A 177 1.48 -0.74 -14.28
CA SER A 177 0.69 -0.41 -13.10
C SER A 177 -0.78 -0.29 -13.43
N ASP A 178 -1.59 -1.00 -12.64
CA ASP A 178 -3.05 -0.98 -12.78
C ASP A 178 -3.62 0.41 -12.54
N THR A 179 -3.10 1.16 -11.56
CA THR A 179 -3.55 2.53 -11.24
C THR A 179 -3.20 3.52 -12.35
N THR A 180 -1.97 3.44 -12.88
CA THR A 180 -1.50 4.27 -13.98
C THR A 180 -2.31 4.02 -15.26
N VAL A 181 -2.59 2.76 -15.59
CA VAL A 181 -3.44 2.38 -16.72
C VAL A 181 -4.87 2.86 -16.51
N LEU A 182 -5.42 2.69 -15.31
CA LEU A 182 -6.77 3.12 -14.96
C LEU A 182 -6.93 4.64 -15.08
N ALA A 183 -6.04 5.43 -14.45
CA ALA A 183 -6.11 6.89 -14.49
C ALA A 183 -5.99 7.43 -15.92
N ALA A 184 -5.11 6.84 -16.73
CA ALA A 184 -4.97 7.16 -18.14
C ALA A 184 -6.27 6.84 -18.93
N SER A 185 -6.85 5.67 -18.70
CA SER A 185 -8.06 5.18 -19.40
C SER A 185 -9.30 6.03 -19.07
N VAL A 186 -9.59 6.25 -17.77
CA VAL A 186 -10.79 7.01 -17.35
C VAL A 186 -10.73 8.45 -17.83
N THR A 187 -9.55 9.04 -17.98
CA THR A 187 -9.35 10.42 -18.47
C THR A 187 -9.18 10.51 -19.98
N ASP A 188 -9.33 9.42 -20.74
CA ASP A 188 -9.07 9.34 -22.19
C ASP A 188 -7.67 9.87 -22.57
N THR A 189 -6.67 9.56 -21.78
CA THR A 189 -5.28 9.96 -22.01
C THR A 189 -4.45 8.77 -22.49
N PRO A 190 -3.72 8.85 -23.63
CA PRO A 190 -2.85 7.75 -24.03
C PRO A 190 -1.81 7.46 -22.96
N LEU A 191 -1.63 6.18 -22.58
CA LEU A 191 -0.82 5.73 -21.45
C LEU A 191 0.60 6.32 -21.43
N PHE A 192 1.32 6.23 -22.54
CA PHE A 192 2.68 6.77 -22.61
C PHE A 192 2.74 8.32 -22.58
N THR A 193 1.67 9.00 -23.01
CA THR A 193 1.54 10.44 -22.86
C THR A 193 1.34 10.80 -21.40
N HIS A 194 0.49 10.05 -20.70
CA HIS A 194 0.27 10.17 -19.26
C HIS A 194 1.57 9.99 -18.48
N ILE A 195 2.29 8.86 -18.67
CA ILE A 195 3.56 8.58 -17.97
C ILE A 195 4.60 9.67 -18.23
N ARG A 196 4.80 10.07 -19.47
CA ARG A 196 5.75 11.16 -19.81
C ARG A 196 5.36 12.51 -19.17
N TYR A 197 4.07 12.78 -19.06
CA TYR A 197 3.61 14.02 -18.46
C TYR A 197 3.72 14.00 -16.92
N MET A 198 3.58 12.83 -16.29
CA MET A 198 3.82 12.64 -14.86
C MET A 198 5.27 12.93 -14.44
N LEU A 199 6.26 12.75 -15.32
CA LEU A 199 7.67 13.04 -15.01
C LEU A 199 7.87 14.47 -14.46
N TYR A 200 7.07 15.44 -14.91
CA TYR A 200 7.19 16.85 -14.47
C TYR A 200 6.88 17.06 -12.99
N THR A 201 6.07 16.21 -12.37
CA THR A 201 5.78 16.25 -10.94
C THR A 201 6.54 15.18 -10.16
N THR A 202 6.66 13.99 -10.74
CA THR A 202 7.21 12.81 -10.08
C THR A 202 8.72 12.92 -9.87
N VAL A 203 9.48 13.40 -10.87
CA VAL A 203 10.93 13.55 -10.74
C VAL A 203 11.30 14.61 -9.69
N PRO A 204 10.74 15.82 -9.70
CA PRO A 204 11.01 16.79 -8.63
C PRO A 204 10.62 16.28 -7.24
N SER A 205 9.49 15.57 -7.11
CA SER A 205 9.08 14.96 -5.83
C SER A 205 10.09 13.92 -5.35
N MET A 206 10.61 13.08 -6.26
CA MET A 206 11.64 12.09 -5.92
C MET A 206 12.95 12.76 -5.52
N ILE A 207 13.37 13.83 -6.19
CA ILE A 207 14.58 14.58 -5.82
C ILE A 207 14.46 15.12 -4.40
N VAL A 208 13.33 15.74 -4.05
CA VAL A 208 13.07 16.20 -2.67
C VAL A 208 13.11 15.04 -1.69
N THR A 209 12.50 13.91 -2.04
CA THR A 209 12.47 12.69 -1.23
C THR A 209 13.88 12.17 -0.95
N LEU A 210 14.72 12.07 -1.97
CA LEU A 210 16.11 11.60 -1.82
C LEU A 210 16.97 12.56 -0.99
N ILE A 211 16.76 13.87 -1.13
CA ILE A 211 17.45 14.88 -0.29
C ILE A 211 17.05 14.67 1.18
N VAL A 212 15.75 14.52 1.48
CA VAL A 212 15.29 14.30 2.86
C VAL A 212 15.87 13.01 3.43
N PHE A 213 15.85 11.91 2.67
CA PHE A 213 16.44 10.65 3.14
C PHE A 213 17.96 10.70 3.29
N SER A 214 18.66 11.46 2.44
CA SER A 214 20.09 11.70 2.61
C SER A 214 20.38 12.45 3.93
N ILE A 215 19.66 13.54 4.18
CA ILE A 215 19.81 14.31 5.42
C ILE A 215 19.49 13.44 6.64
N ALA A 216 18.42 12.66 6.59
CA ALA A 216 18.03 11.77 7.68
C ALA A 216 19.04 10.65 7.94
N GLY A 217 19.67 10.12 6.88
CA GLY A 217 20.75 9.12 7.00
C GLY A 217 21.99 9.68 7.67
N PHE A 218 22.45 10.87 7.24
CA PHE A 218 23.65 11.51 7.79
C PHE A 218 23.46 12.12 9.19
N SER A 219 22.25 12.51 9.56
CA SER A 219 21.97 13.18 10.83
C SER A 219 21.91 12.24 12.03
N ARG A 220 22.22 10.98 11.85
CA ARG A 220 22.04 9.94 12.85
C ARG A 220 23.35 9.54 13.51
N GLU A 221 23.27 9.17 14.80
CA GLU A 221 24.32 8.39 15.47
C GLU A 221 24.40 7.02 14.80
N THR A 222 25.57 6.66 14.27
CA THR A 222 25.82 5.39 13.62
C THR A 222 25.52 4.24 14.59
N ALA A 223 24.79 3.23 14.14
CA ALA A 223 24.62 1.99 14.91
C ALA A 223 26.01 1.45 15.29
N ASP A 224 26.16 1.01 16.53
CA ASP A 224 27.41 0.44 17.00
C ASP A 224 27.75 -0.79 16.14
N ALA A 225 28.94 -0.80 15.53
CA ALA A 225 29.41 -1.90 14.70
C ALA A 225 29.33 -3.24 15.44
N SER A 226 29.44 -3.23 16.78
CA SER A 226 29.28 -4.40 17.63
C SER A 226 27.85 -4.98 17.62
N GLN A 227 26.82 -4.12 17.54
CA GLN A 227 25.42 -4.55 17.47
C GLN A 227 25.10 -5.18 16.12
N ILE A 228 25.59 -4.60 15.02
CA ILE A 228 25.45 -5.15 13.67
C ILE A 228 26.15 -6.51 13.57
N ALA A 229 27.35 -6.63 14.15
CA ALA A 229 28.10 -7.91 14.18
C ALA A 229 27.36 -8.97 14.99
N ALA A 230 26.86 -8.63 16.18
CA ALA A 230 26.08 -9.55 17.03
C ALA A 230 24.79 -10.01 16.34
N PHE A 231 24.10 -9.12 15.64
CA PHE A 231 22.90 -9.46 14.88
C PHE A 231 23.21 -10.40 13.70
N SER A 232 24.29 -10.12 12.96
CA SER A 232 24.78 -10.98 11.87
C SER A 232 25.17 -12.37 12.35
N GLU A 233 25.79 -12.46 13.55
CA GLU A 233 26.18 -13.73 14.15
C GLU A 233 24.98 -14.54 14.62
N ALA A 234 23.99 -13.88 15.24
CA ALA A 234 22.73 -14.51 15.62
C ALA A 234 21.97 -15.07 14.40
N LEU A 235 21.97 -14.34 13.28
CA LEU A 235 21.39 -14.84 12.02
C LEU A 235 22.08 -16.11 11.52
N LYS A 236 23.43 -16.15 11.53
CA LYS A 236 24.19 -17.33 11.14
C LYS A 236 23.99 -18.51 12.07
N GLY A 237 23.81 -18.24 13.36
CA GLY A 237 23.57 -19.30 14.36
C GLY A 237 22.20 -19.96 14.21
N SER A 238 21.21 -19.21 13.72
CA SER A 238 19.81 -19.66 13.64
C SER A 238 19.40 -20.19 12.28
N PHE A 239 20.06 -19.73 11.21
CA PHE A 239 19.73 -20.09 9.82
C PHE A 239 20.96 -20.57 9.05
N HIS A 240 20.76 -21.56 8.19
CA HIS A 240 21.77 -21.96 7.22
C HIS A 240 21.85 -20.94 6.10
N ILE A 241 22.70 -19.92 6.29
CA ILE A 241 22.89 -18.81 5.33
C ILE A 241 23.83 -19.27 4.22
N THR A 242 23.32 -19.28 2.98
CA THR A 242 24.09 -19.68 1.81
C THR A 242 23.71 -18.84 0.58
N PRO A 243 24.68 -18.54 -0.35
CA PRO A 243 24.37 -17.82 -1.58
C PRO A 243 23.32 -18.51 -2.47
N TRP A 244 23.14 -19.82 -2.34
CA TRP A 244 22.15 -20.58 -3.12
C TRP A 244 20.72 -20.14 -2.85
N LEU A 245 20.42 -19.61 -1.65
CA LEU A 245 19.11 -19.07 -1.31
C LEU A 245 18.74 -17.83 -2.16
N MET A 246 19.74 -17.13 -2.72
CA MET A 246 19.53 -15.99 -3.63
C MET A 246 18.92 -16.40 -4.99
N ILE A 247 18.94 -17.69 -5.34
CA ILE A 247 18.29 -18.18 -6.55
C ILE A 247 16.79 -17.86 -6.54
N VAL A 248 16.13 -17.98 -5.39
CA VAL A 248 14.69 -17.75 -5.29
C VAL A 248 14.31 -16.29 -5.60
N PRO A 249 14.92 -15.26 -4.95
CA PRO A 249 14.69 -13.86 -5.34
C PRO A 249 15.06 -13.57 -6.80
N ILE A 250 16.15 -14.17 -7.32
CA ILE A 250 16.58 -13.99 -8.72
C ILE A 250 15.51 -14.55 -9.68
N VAL A 251 15.04 -15.77 -9.46
CA VAL A 251 13.99 -16.39 -10.29
C VAL A 251 12.69 -15.57 -10.20
N THR A 252 12.32 -15.13 -9.01
CA THR A 252 11.18 -14.24 -8.78
C THR A 252 11.34 -12.95 -9.60
N GLY A 253 12.50 -12.31 -9.54
CA GLY A 253 12.82 -11.11 -10.33
C GLY A 253 12.75 -11.36 -11.85
N ILE A 254 13.24 -12.51 -12.32
CA ILE A 254 13.16 -12.90 -13.74
C ILE A 254 11.69 -13.08 -14.18
N MET A 255 10.86 -13.74 -13.36
CA MET A 255 9.42 -13.90 -13.66
C MET A 255 8.73 -12.53 -13.77
N ILE A 256 9.07 -11.62 -12.87
CA ILE A 256 8.58 -10.24 -12.89
C ILE A 256 9.03 -9.52 -14.16
N ALA A 257 10.32 -9.56 -14.49
CA ALA A 257 10.88 -8.95 -15.69
C ALA A 257 10.22 -9.49 -16.99
N LYS A 258 9.78 -10.76 -16.97
CA LYS A 258 9.00 -11.39 -18.05
C LYS A 258 7.52 -11.04 -18.03
N LYS A 259 7.06 -10.11 -17.15
CA LYS A 259 5.67 -9.67 -17.03
C LYS A 259 4.69 -10.79 -16.67
N THR A 260 5.12 -11.77 -15.89
CA THR A 260 4.26 -12.82 -15.36
C THR A 260 3.24 -12.20 -14.39
N PRO A 261 1.96 -12.59 -14.41
CA PRO A 261 0.95 -12.05 -13.48
C PRO A 261 1.38 -12.18 -12.01
N SER A 262 1.15 -11.13 -11.19
CA SER A 262 1.60 -11.07 -9.79
C SER A 262 1.16 -12.26 -8.95
N ILE A 263 -0.07 -12.75 -9.13
CA ILE A 263 -0.59 -13.94 -8.44
C ILE A 263 0.27 -15.17 -8.73
N VAL A 264 0.66 -15.37 -10.00
CA VAL A 264 1.50 -16.51 -10.41
C VAL A 264 2.91 -16.37 -9.84
N VAL A 265 3.48 -15.16 -9.88
CA VAL A 265 4.81 -14.86 -9.32
C VAL A 265 4.84 -15.17 -7.81
N LEU A 266 3.89 -14.64 -7.06
CA LEU A 266 3.84 -14.84 -5.60
C LEU A 266 3.67 -16.33 -5.24
N PHE A 267 2.77 -17.02 -5.92
CA PHE A 267 2.52 -18.44 -5.68
C PHE A 267 3.75 -19.30 -6.03
N ALA A 268 4.30 -19.13 -7.24
CA ALA A 268 5.47 -19.89 -7.68
C ALA A 268 6.70 -19.62 -6.78
N SER A 269 6.92 -18.36 -6.40
CA SER A 269 7.99 -17.97 -5.48
C SER A 269 7.83 -18.61 -4.11
N SER A 270 6.58 -18.66 -3.58
CA SER A 270 6.30 -19.32 -2.29
C SER A 270 6.58 -20.82 -2.34
N ILE A 271 6.16 -21.50 -3.40
CA ILE A 271 6.42 -22.94 -3.59
C ILE A 271 7.94 -23.20 -3.71
N LEU A 272 8.64 -22.41 -4.51
CA LEU A 272 10.08 -22.54 -4.67
C LEU A 272 10.80 -22.32 -3.34
N ALA A 273 10.40 -21.32 -2.57
CA ALA A 273 10.93 -21.09 -1.22
C ALA A 273 10.65 -22.26 -0.28
N GLY A 274 9.46 -22.87 -0.36
CA GLY A 274 9.14 -24.08 0.40
C GLY A 274 10.05 -25.26 0.07
N ILE A 275 10.39 -25.47 -1.20
CA ILE A 275 11.37 -26.50 -1.61
C ILE A 275 12.75 -26.19 -1.03
N PHE A 276 13.18 -24.93 -1.05
CA PHE A 276 14.44 -24.50 -0.47
C PHE A 276 14.45 -24.63 1.07
N ALA A 277 13.30 -24.43 1.73
CA ALA A 277 13.17 -24.69 3.16
C ALA A 277 13.43 -26.16 3.51
N LEU A 278 12.89 -27.08 2.72
CA LEU A 278 13.14 -28.53 2.88
C LEU A 278 14.61 -28.90 2.74
N ILE A 279 15.34 -28.24 1.83
CA ILE A 279 16.75 -28.53 1.52
C ILE A 279 17.69 -27.87 2.55
N PHE A 280 17.46 -26.59 2.87
CA PHE A 280 18.44 -25.78 3.61
C PHE A 280 18.06 -25.56 5.08
N GLN A 281 16.76 -25.68 5.45
CA GLN A 281 16.27 -25.39 6.82
C GLN A 281 15.41 -26.53 7.39
N PRO A 282 15.84 -27.81 7.30
CA PRO A 282 15.03 -28.94 7.78
C PRO A 282 14.73 -28.84 9.28
N ASN A 283 15.68 -28.34 10.09
CA ASN A 283 15.50 -28.18 11.53
C ASN A 283 14.42 -27.15 11.88
N ALA A 284 14.35 -26.03 11.17
CA ALA A 284 13.30 -25.03 11.35
C ALA A 284 11.91 -25.62 11.03
N LEU A 285 11.79 -26.42 9.98
CA LEU A 285 10.54 -27.10 9.65
C LEU A 285 10.11 -28.11 10.70
N LEU A 286 11.06 -28.86 11.32
CA LEU A 286 10.77 -29.76 12.42
C LEU A 286 10.29 -29.01 13.66
N GLU A 287 10.95 -27.91 14.03
CA GLU A 287 10.55 -27.06 15.15
C GLU A 287 9.11 -26.53 14.93
N ILE A 288 8.80 -25.99 13.74
CA ILE A 288 7.47 -25.50 13.39
C ILE A 288 6.42 -26.61 13.42
N SER A 289 6.77 -27.83 13.01
CA SER A 289 5.84 -28.96 12.99
C SER A 289 5.37 -29.36 14.37
N GLY A 290 6.18 -29.11 15.44
CA GLY A 290 5.95 -29.57 16.81
C GLY A 290 5.97 -31.08 16.95
N ILE A 291 6.48 -31.84 15.97
CA ILE A 291 6.61 -33.29 15.98
C ILE A 291 8.06 -33.66 16.35
N THR A 292 8.23 -34.46 17.37
CA THR A 292 9.56 -34.90 17.87
C THR A 292 10.20 -35.97 16.97
N ASP A 293 9.42 -36.72 16.22
CA ASP A 293 9.90 -37.72 15.28
C ASP A 293 10.22 -37.09 13.92
N SER A 294 11.47 -37.26 13.44
CA SER A 294 11.98 -36.67 12.18
C SER A 294 11.50 -37.40 10.89
N GLY A 295 10.30 -37.94 10.92
CA GLY A 295 9.67 -38.57 9.75
C GLY A 295 9.25 -37.56 8.68
N ILE A 296 9.05 -38.03 7.45
CA ILE A 296 8.62 -37.22 6.30
C ILE A 296 7.33 -36.40 6.59
N ILE A 297 6.46 -36.93 7.44
CA ILE A 297 5.21 -36.30 7.88
C ILE A 297 5.49 -34.99 8.64
N ALA A 298 6.53 -34.98 9.50
CA ALA A 298 6.93 -33.79 10.26
C ALA A 298 7.38 -32.66 9.30
N TYR A 299 8.20 -32.97 8.30
CA TYR A 299 8.64 -31.99 7.30
C TYR A 299 7.48 -31.43 6.45
N ILE A 300 6.56 -32.30 6.00
CA ILE A 300 5.39 -31.88 5.25
C ILE A 300 4.48 -30.98 6.12
N LYS A 301 4.24 -31.38 7.38
CA LYS A 301 3.44 -30.58 8.32
C LYS A 301 4.09 -29.22 8.55
N GLY A 302 5.40 -29.16 8.87
CA GLY A 302 6.12 -27.91 9.06
C GLY A 302 6.08 -27.01 7.83
N LEU A 303 6.25 -27.59 6.63
CA LEU A 303 6.12 -26.86 5.36
C LEU A 303 4.73 -26.28 5.16
N LEU A 304 3.68 -27.05 5.37
CA LEU A 304 2.31 -26.56 5.22
C LEU A 304 2.01 -25.46 6.25
N MET A 305 2.40 -25.66 7.52
CA MET A 305 2.24 -24.62 8.55
C MET A 305 2.96 -23.33 8.18
N THR A 306 4.15 -23.41 7.60
CA THR A 306 4.91 -22.24 7.11
C THR A 306 4.10 -21.40 6.11
N PHE A 307 3.26 -22.01 5.29
CA PHE A 307 2.47 -21.29 4.30
C PHE A 307 1.24 -20.61 4.91
N TYR A 308 0.55 -21.24 5.86
CA TYR A 308 -0.74 -20.72 6.30
C TYR A 308 -0.76 -20.16 7.73
N ASP A 309 0.11 -20.62 8.60
CA ASP A 309 0.08 -20.30 10.04
C ASP A 309 1.17 -19.33 10.46
N SER A 310 1.04 -18.80 11.67
CA SER A 310 2.09 -18.02 12.29
C SER A 310 3.26 -18.92 12.68
N THR A 311 4.48 -18.50 12.36
CA THR A 311 5.69 -19.21 12.72
C THR A 311 6.59 -18.35 13.60
N GLN A 312 7.22 -18.96 14.61
CA GLN A 312 8.22 -18.34 15.47
C GLN A 312 9.42 -19.24 15.53
N ILE A 313 10.59 -18.70 15.24
CA ILE A 313 11.88 -19.39 15.34
C ILE A 313 12.64 -18.75 16.49
N GLN A 314 13.11 -19.56 17.44
CA GLN A 314 13.87 -19.10 18.60
C GLN A 314 15.35 -18.92 18.23
N THR A 315 15.81 -17.66 18.19
CA THR A 315 17.18 -17.34 17.77
C THR A 315 18.10 -16.98 18.95
N GLY A 316 17.58 -16.95 20.18
CA GLY A 316 18.32 -16.47 21.32
C GLY A 316 18.53 -14.94 21.40
N ASN A 317 18.05 -14.20 20.42
CA ASN A 317 18.08 -12.73 20.38
C ASN A 317 16.65 -12.19 20.21
N GLU A 318 16.15 -11.42 21.19
CA GLU A 318 14.76 -10.95 21.20
C GLU A 318 14.41 -10.06 19.97
N ALA A 319 15.32 -9.18 19.55
CA ALA A 319 15.13 -8.35 18.38
C ALA A 319 15.00 -9.20 17.11
N LEU A 320 15.84 -10.23 16.98
CA LEU A 320 15.79 -11.16 15.86
C LEU A 320 14.54 -12.06 15.94
N ASN A 321 14.13 -12.51 17.12
CA ASN A 321 12.91 -13.32 17.28
C ASN A 321 11.66 -12.59 16.78
N SER A 322 11.55 -11.27 17.06
CA SER A 322 10.42 -10.46 16.55
C SER A 322 10.46 -10.33 15.03
N LEU A 323 11.64 -10.16 14.46
CA LEU A 323 11.83 -10.00 13.02
C LEU A 323 11.54 -11.28 12.22
N VAL A 324 12.00 -12.43 12.74
CA VAL A 324 11.83 -13.73 12.06
C VAL A 324 10.47 -14.38 12.32
N SER A 325 9.64 -13.79 13.18
CA SER A 325 8.26 -14.21 13.36
C SER A 325 7.43 -13.90 12.13
N THR A 326 6.60 -14.82 11.67
CA THR A 326 5.69 -14.61 10.55
C THR A 326 4.26 -14.91 10.96
N ARG A 327 3.30 -14.35 10.22
CA ARG A 327 1.88 -14.57 10.47
C ARG A 327 1.23 -15.48 9.43
N GLY A 328 1.97 -15.86 8.38
CA GLY A 328 1.47 -16.69 7.31
C GLY A 328 0.22 -16.12 6.61
N MET A 329 -0.47 -16.97 5.88
CA MET A 329 -1.75 -16.61 5.24
C MET A 329 -2.82 -16.20 6.25
N ALA A 330 -2.89 -16.88 7.40
CA ALA A 330 -3.86 -16.59 8.46
C ALA A 330 -3.71 -15.18 9.02
N GLY A 331 -2.48 -14.65 9.11
CA GLY A 331 -2.22 -13.29 9.54
C GLY A 331 -2.81 -12.21 8.63
N MET A 332 -3.11 -12.54 7.38
CA MET A 332 -3.75 -11.61 6.43
C MET A 332 -5.27 -11.51 6.64
N MET A 333 -5.89 -12.44 7.37
CA MET A 333 -7.35 -12.48 7.54
C MET A 333 -7.90 -11.22 8.21
N ASN A 334 -7.19 -10.67 9.22
CA ASN A 334 -7.63 -9.43 9.86
C ASN A 334 -7.64 -8.25 8.89
N THR A 335 -6.67 -8.18 7.97
CA THR A 335 -6.62 -7.15 6.93
C THR A 335 -7.73 -7.36 5.90
N ILE A 336 -7.98 -8.58 5.46
CA ILE A 336 -9.04 -8.93 4.51
C ILE A 336 -10.41 -8.56 5.10
N TRP A 337 -10.67 -8.93 6.35
CA TRP A 337 -11.90 -8.56 7.05
C TRP A 337 -12.06 -7.04 7.13
N LEU A 338 -10.99 -6.31 7.48
CA LEU A 338 -11.01 -4.86 7.54
C LEU A 338 -11.32 -4.23 6.16
N ILE A 339 -10.70 -4.74 5.09
CA ILE A 339 -10.95 -4.31 3.72
C ILE A 339 -12.41 -4.53 3.33
N ILE A 340 -12.99 -5.69 3.65
CA ILE A 340 -14.41 -5.97 3.37
C ILE A 340 -15.32 -4.96 4.09
N CYS A 341 -15.06 -4.65 5.37
CA CYS A 341 -15.81 -3.63 6.11
C CYS A 341 -15.66 -2.23 5.48
N ALA A 342 -14.45 -1.89 5.00
CA ALA A 342 -14.23 -0.63 4.30
C ALA A 342 -14.98 -0.56 2.95
N MET A 343 -15.08 -1.69 2.22
CA MET A 343 -15.88 -1.76 0.99
C MET A 343 -17.39 -1.62 1.25
N CYS A 344 -17.86 -2.08 2.40
CA CYS A 344 -19.25 -1.82 2.82
C CYS A 344 -19.50 -0.32 3.01
N PHE A 345 -18.58 0.38 3.69
CA PHE A 345 -18.68 1.82 3.89
C PHE A 345 -18.63 2.60 2.55
N GLY A 346 -17.60 2.33 1.73
CA GLY A 346 -17.48 2.97 0.42
C GLY A 346 -18.65 2.69 -0.51
N GLY A 347 -19.20 1.46 -0.47
CA GLY A 347 -20.39 1.07 -1.24
C GLY A 347 -21.65 1.82 -0.83
N ALA A 348 -21.89 1.95 0.47
CA ALA A 348 -23.03 2.71 1.00
C ALA A 348 -22.90 4.21 0.67
N MET A 349 -21.71 4.79 0.82
CA MET A 349 -21.44 6.19 0.45
C MET A 349 -21.65 6.45 -1.04
N SER A 350 -21.25 5.51 -1.89
CA SER A 350 -21.44 5.59 -3.34
C SER A 350 -22.92 5.48 -3.72
N ALA A 351 -23.62 4.46 -3.24
CA ALA A 351 -25.04 4.22 -3.53
C ALA A 351 -25.94 5.38 -3.08
N SER A 352 -25.59 6.02 -1.96
CA SER A 352 -26.36 7.14 -1.40
C SER A 352 -26.22 8.45 -2.17
N GLY A 353 -25.28 8.57 -3.10
CA GLY A 353 -24.92 9.84 -3.77
C GLY A 353 -24.20 10.84 -2.87
N MET A 354 -23.80 10.42 -1.65
CA MET A 354 -23.09 11.28 -0.70
C MET A 354 -21.70 11.65 -1.22
N LEU A 355 -21.00 10.72 -1.91
CA LEU A 355 -19.70 11.00 -2.52
C LEU A 355 -19.81 12.10 -3.56
N GLU A 356 -20.82 12.04 -4.43
CA GLU A 356 -21.08 13.08 -5.45
C GLU A 356 -21.38 14.44 -4.79
N SER A 357 -22.13 14.46 -3.70
CA SER A 357 -22.46 15.69 -2.99
C SER A 357 -21.24 16.33 -2.33
N ILE A 358 -20.35 15.53 -1.72
CA ILE A 358 -19.10 16.01 -1.12
C ILE A 358 -18.20 16.59 -2.20
N THR A 359 -18.03 15.88 -3.31
CA THR A 359 -17.10 16.28 -4.37
C THR A 359 -17.58 17.49 -5.18
N ARG A 360 -18.89 17.72 -5.27
CA ARG A 360 -19.46 18.97 -5.88
C ARG A 360 -18.97 20.25 -5.20
N ILE A 361 -18.60 20.23 -3.93
CA ILE A 361 -18.02 21.38 -3.22
C ILE A 361 -16.80 21.90 -3.97
N PHE A 362 -15.94 21.00 -4.41
CA PHE A 362 -14.67 21.35 -5.03
C PHE A 362 -14.82 21.98 -6.41
N LEU A 363 -15.94 21.73 -7.11
CA LEU A 363 -16.24 22.37 -8.39
C LEU A 363 -16.45 23.89 -8.25
N HIS A 364 -16.96 24.37 -7.12
CA HIS A 364 -17.18 25.79 -6.86
C HIS A 364 -15.88 26.60 -6.71
N PHE A 365 -14.80 25.96 -6.27
CA PHE A 365 -13.51 26.62 -6.04
C PHE A 365 -12.65 26.73 -7.30
N MET A 366 -13.08 26.15 -8.42
CA MET A 366 -12.34 26.13 -9.68
C MET A 366 -12.46 27.46 -10.44
N ARG A 367 -11.64 28.45 -10.11
CA ARG A 367 -11.62 29.75 -10.80
C ARG A 367 -10.51 29.86 -11.85
N GLY A 368 -9.35 29.28 -11.59
CA GLY A 368 -8.17 29.33 -12.44
C GLY A 368 -7.44 28.00 -12.51
N ARG A 369 -6.32 27.94 -13.23
CA ARG A 369 -5.50 26.74 -13.41
C ARG A 369 -5.07 26.09 -12.10
N THR A 370 -4.48 26.90 -11.21
CA THR A 370 -3.97 26.42 -9.91
C THR A 370 -5.09 25.94 -9.02
N SER A 371 -6.18 26.71 -8.90
CA SER A 371 -7.33 26.32 -8.08
C SER A 371 -8.03 25.07 -8.60
N MET A 372 -7.99 24.84 -9.91
CA MET A 372 -8.56 23.64 -10.52
C MET A 372 -7.76 22.40 -10.14
N VAL A 373 -6.43 22.45 -10.28
CA VAL A 373 -5.55 21.36 -9.84
C VAL A 373 -5.65 21.15 -8.33
N ALA A 374 -5.64 22.22 -7.52
CA ALA A 374 -5.79 22.13 -6.07
C ALA A 374 -7.13 21.50 -5.66
N SER A 375 -8.25 21.90 -6.31
CA SER A 375 -9.57 21.30 -6.06
C SER A 375 -9.59 19.81 -6.42
N THR A 376 -8.96 19.41 -7.52
CA THR A 376 -8.85 18.00 -7.91
C THR A 376 -8.01 17.21 -6.91
N VAL A 377 -6.91 17.79 -6.42
CA VAL A 377 -6.05 17.16 -5.38
C VAL A 377 -6.83 16.95 -4.08
N VAL A 378 -7.48 17.99 -3.56
CA VAL A 378 -8.23 17.92 -2.30
C VAL A 378 -9.44 16.99 -2.43
N SER A 379 -10.11 16.99 -3.58
CA SER A 379 -11.18 16.03 -3.88
C SER A 379 -10.65 14.59 -3.86
N GLY A 380 -9.52 14.32 -4.50
CA GLY A 380 -8.90 13.00 -4.51
C GLY A 380 -8.56 12.49 -3.11
N LEU A 381 -7.98 13.34 -2.26
CA LEU A 381 -7.74 13.03 -0.83
C LEU A 381 -9.04 12.73 -0.10
N SER A 382 -10.08 13.55 -0.30
CA SER A 382 -11.38 13.35 0.34
C SER A 382 -12.03 12.03 -0.12
N LEU A 383 -11.91 11.71 -1.41
CA LEU A 383 -12.42 10.44 -1.95
C LEU A 383 -11.69 9.23 -1.36
N ASN A 384 -10.36 9.26 -1.24
CA ASN A 384 -9.63 8.18 -0.56
C ASN A 384 -10.16 7.94 0.87
N ILE A 385 -10.41 9.01 1.62
CA ILE A 385 -10.96 8.93 2.99
C ILE A 385 -12.36 8.29 2.98
N CYS A 386 -13.22 8.69 2.02
CA CYS A 386 -14.61 8.31 1.98
C CYS A 386 -14.87 6.95 1.32
N THR A 387 -14.07 6.57 0.31
CA THR A 387 -14.24 5.30 -0.40
C THR A 387 -13.43 4.18 0.23
N ALA A 388 -12.40 4.53 1.00
CA ALA A 388 -11.41 3.61 1.55
C ALA A 388 -10.66 2.78 0.48
N ASP A 389 -10.79 3.14 -0.80
CA ASP A 389 -10.19 2.42 -1.93
C ASP A 389 -9.68 3.36 -3.02
N GLN A 390 -8.42 3.13 -3.46
CA GLN A 390 -7.77 3.99 -4.45
C GLN A 390 -8.38 3.87 -5.85
N PHE A 391 -8.83 2.68 -6.28
CA PHE A 391 -9.37 2.47 -7.62
C PHE A 391 -10.68 3.20 -7.80
N ILE A 392 -11.59 3.09 -6.81
CA ILE A 392 -12.85 3.81 -6.78
C ILE A 392 -12.60 5.32 -6.75
N ALA A 393 -11.67 5.78 -5.92
CA ALA A 393 -11.33 7.19 -5.83
C ALA A 393 -10.72 7.74 -7.14
N ILE A 394 -9.88 6.98 -7.86
CA ILE A 394 -9.34 7.36 -9.18
C ILE A 394 -10.48 7.55 -10.19
N ILE A 395 -11.40 6.59 -10.28
CA ILE A 395 -12.53 6.64 -11.21
C ILE A 395 -13.39 7.85 -10.92
N LEU A 396 -13.88 7.99 -9.69
CA LEU A 396 -14.79 9.07 -9.30
C LEU A 396 -14.14 10.45 -9.47
N ASN A 397 -12.90 10.63 -9.03
CA ASN A 397 -12.18 11.88 -9.16
C ASN A 397 -11.99 12.27 -10.64
N SER A 398 -11.61 11.31 -11.47
CA SER A 398 -11.41 11.53 -12.90
C SER A 398 -12.71 11.87 -13.62
N GLU A 399 -13.77 11.09 -13.43
CA GLU A 399 -15.07 11.29 -14.09
C GLU A 399 -15.69 12.64 -13.74
N MET A 400 -15.63 13.02 -12.47
CA MET A 400 -16.20 14.31 -12.03
C MET A 400 -15.54 15.53 -12.63
N PHE A 401 -14.23 15.50 -12.80
CA PHE A 401 -13.48 16.65 -13.29
C PHE A 401 -13.26 16.65 -14.80
N LYS A 402 -13.48 15.53 -15.49
CA LYS A 402 -13.21 15.33 -16.92
C LYS A 402 -13.86 16.41 -17.79
N GLU A 403 -15.16 16.62 -17.64
CA GLU A 403 -15.88 17.62 -18.43
C GLU A 403 -15.48 19.06 -18.08
N VAL A 404 -15.18 19.35 -16.81
CA VAL A 404 -14.76 20.69 -16.38
C VAL A 404 -13.39 21.05 -16.96
N TYR A 405 -12.43 20.11 -16.97
CA TYR A 405 -11.13 20.32 -17.60
C TYR A 405 -11.27 20.58 -19.10
N LYS A 406 -12.11 19.78 -19.79
CA LYS A 406 -12.41 19.94 -21.21
C LYS A 406 -13.06 21.29 -21.54
N GLN A 407 -14.10 21.68 -20.81
CA GLN A 407 -14.80 22.95 -20.97
C GLN A 407 -13.89 24.17 -20.77
N ARG A 408 -12.88 24.04 -19.91
CA ARG A 408 -11.88 25.08 -19.66
C ARG A 408 -10.67 25.04 -20.59
N GLY A 409 -10.67 24.16 -21.58
CA GLY A 409 -9.62 24.01 -22.57
C GLY A 409 -8.33 23.34 -22.07
N PHE A 410 -8.35 22.67 -20.92
CA PHE A 410 -7.20 21.92 -20.45
C PHE A 410 -7.15 20.52 -21.06
N GLU A 411 -5.94 20.05 -21.30
CA GLU A 411 -5.72 18.70 -21.83
C GLU A 411 -5.99 17.62 -20.76
N SER A 412 -6.53 16.48 -21.18
CA SER A 412 -6.88 15.35 -20.31
C SER A 412 -5.68 14.83 -19.50
N ARG A 413 -4.47 14.91 -20.06
CA ARG A 413 -3.23 14.52 -19.37
C ARG A 413 -2.96 15.33 -18.09
N LEU A 414 -3.48 16.57 -17.98
CA LEU A 414 -3.36 17.34 -16.75
C LEU A 414 -4.23 16.75 -15.64
N LEU A 415 -5.46 16.34 -15.95
CA LEU A 415 -6.34 15.67 -15.02
C LEU A 415 -5.77 14.31 -14.61
N SER A 416 -5.39 13.49 -15.59
CA SER A 416 -4.80 12.17 -15.38
C SER A 416 -3.60 12.21 -14.42
N ARG A 417 -2.65 13.13 -14.67
CA ARG A 417 -1.51 13.36 -13.78
C ARG A 417 -1.95 13.80 -12.37
N THR A 418 -2.88 14.77 -12.28
CA THR A 418 -3.32 15.29 -10.99
C THR A 418 -4.01 14.22 -10.15
N THR A 419 -4.78 13.33 -10.77
CA THR A 419 -5.42 12.20 -10.10
C THR A 419 -4.37 11.23 -9.55
N GLU A 420 -3.36 10.85 -10.34
CA GLU A 420 -2.27 10.00 -9.86
C GLU A 420 -1.44 10.67 -8.77
N ASP A 421 -1.12 11.96 -8.92
CA ASP A 421 -0.35 12.73 -7.94
C ASP A 421 -1.07 12.88 -6.59
N SER A 422 -2.39 12.74 -6.55
CA SER A 422 -3.20 12.93 -5.35
C SER A 422 -3.82 11.62 -4.83
N VAL A 423 -4.54 10.88 -5.67
CA VAL A 423 -5.30 9.70 -5.21
C VAL A 423 -4.37 8.52 -4.95
N THR A 424 -3.64 8.09 -5.96
CA THR A 424 -2.82 6.87 -5.89
C THR A 424 -1.76 6.98 -4.79
N VAL A 425 -0.98 8.06 -4.80
CA VAL A 425 0.14 8.19 -3.87
C VAL A 425 -0.28 8.44 -2.42
N THR A 426 -1.45 9.04 -2.18
CA THR A 426 -1.88 9.35 -0.80
C THR A 426 -2.72 8.26 -0.16
N SER A 427 -3.21 7.29 -0.94
CA SER A 427 -4.03 6.20 -0.41
C SER A 427 -3.34 5.43 0.72
N VAL A 428 -2.02 5.21 0.62
CA VAL A 428 -1.23 4.52 1.66
C VAL A 428 -1.09 5.30 2.97
N LEU A 429 -1.35 6.61 2.95
CA LEU A 429 -1.25 7.48 4.12
C LEU A 429 -2.48 7.40 5.03
N ILE A 430 -3.55 6.76 4.58
CA ILE A 430 -4.82 6.67 5.30
C ILE A 430 -4.99 5.27 5.86
N PRO A 431 -5.11 5.10 7.20
CA PRO A 431 -5.04 3.80 7.86
C PRO A 431 -6.14 2.79 7.47
N TRP A 432 -7.29 3.27 7.02
CA TRP A 432 -8.44 2.42 6.69
C TRP A 432 -8.66 2.23 5.18
N THR A 433 -7.75 2.72 4.34
CA THR A 433 -7.77 2.39 2.91
C THR A 433 -7.17 1.03 2.66
N THR A 434 -7.54 0.42 1.53
CA THR A 434 -6.95 -0.85 1.08
C THR A 434 -5.43 -0.79 1.06
N CYS A 435 -4.85 0.32 0.62
CA CYS A 435 -3.39 0.53 0.57
C CYS A 435 -2.77 0.67 1.96
N GLY A 436 -3.33 1.56 2.80
CA GLY A 436 -2.79 1.80 4.15
C GLY A 436 -2.79 0.54 5.00
N MET A 437 -3.89 -0.21 4.98
CA MET A 437 -4.03 -1.48 5.68
C MET A 437 -3.04 -2.54 5.17
N THR A 438 -2.94 -2.68 3.85
CA THR A 438 -2.05 -3.67 3.22
C THR A 438 -0.60 -3.41 3.57
N GLN A 439 -0.11 -2.18 3.37
CA GLN A 439 1.30 -1.87 3.61
C GLN A 439 1.66 -1.95 5.10
N SER A 440 0.76 -1.49 5.97
CA SER A 440 0.93 -1.64 7.41
C SER A 440 1.07 -3.09 7.83
N THR A 441 0.24 -3.97 7.25
CA THR A 441 0.25 -5.41 7.55
C THR A 441 1.51 -6.11 7.03
N ILE A 442 1.90 -5.80 5.78
CA ILE A 442 3.09 -6.43 5.14
C ILE A 442 4.37 -6.03 5.87
N LEU A 443 4.54 -4.74 6.17
CA LEU A 443 5.75 -4.24 6.83
C LEU A 443 5.76 -4.46 8.34
N GLY A 444 4.62 -4.81 8.95
CA GLY A 444 4.48 -4.88 10.40
C GLY A 444 4.57 -3.53 11.10
N VAL A 445 4.41 -2.43 10.36
CA VAL A 445 4.56 -1.04 10.86
C VAL A 445 3.24 -0.30 10.70
N SER A 446 2.74 0.31 11.79
CA SER A 446 1.47 1.01 11.74
C SER A 446 1.51 2.20 10.78
N THR A 447 0.38 2.50 10.12
CA THR A 447 0.25 3.62 9.20
C THR A 447 0.65 4.95 9.87
N TRP A 448 0.28 5.14 11.13
CA TRP A 448 0.64 6.34 11.88
C TRP A 448 2.13 6.46 12.13
N THR A 449 2.86 5.33 12.23
CA THR A 449 4.30 5.30 12.44
C THR A 449 5.05 5.69 11.17
N TYR A 450 4.66 5.18 10.00
CA TYR A 450 5.35 5.49 8.75
C TYR A 450 4.85 6.75 8.05
N PHE A 451 3.63 7.20 8.33
CA PHE A 451 2.99 8.37 7.68
C PHE A 451 3.92 9.59 7.57
N PRO A 452 4.59 10.09 8.64
CA PRO A 452 5.42 11.29 8.55
C PRO A 452 6.64 11.13 7.64
N TYR A 453 7.05 9.90 7.38
CA TYR A 453 8.27 9.54 6.65
C TYR A 453 8.01 9.12 5.19
N CYS A 454 6.76 9.03 4.77
CA CYS A 454 6.40 8.77 3.37
C CYS A 454 6.57 10.03 2.52
N VAL A 455 7.80 10.50 2.41
CA VAL A 455 8.12 11.83 1.85
C VAL A 455 7.61 12.00 0.43
N PHE A 456 7.83 11.02 -0.44
CA PHE A 456 7.34 11.06 -1.82
C PHE A 456 5.81 11.20 -1.89
N ASN A 457 5.10 10.43 -1.07
CA ASN A 457 3.65 10.38 -1.04
C ASN A 457 3.05 11.71 -0.53
N ILE A 458 3.72 12.36 0.42
CA ILE A 458 3.33 13.66 0.95
C ILE A 458 3.65 14.78 -0.04
N VAL A 459 4.85 14.79 -0.63
CA VAL A 459 5.33 15.86 -1.50
C VAL A 459 4.60 15.87 -2.85
N SER A 460 4.22 14.71 -3.40
CA SER A 460 3.65 14.59 -4.75
C SER A 460 2.39 15.44 -4.99
N PRO A 461 1.35 15.45 -4.14
CA PRO A 461 0.19 16.31 -4.33
C PRO A 461 0.53 17.81 -4.26
N PHE A 462 1.44 18.21 -3.36
CA PHE A 462 1.90 19.61 -3.29
C PHE A 462 2.69 20.00 -4.54
N MET A 463 3.51 19.11 -5.06
CA MET A 463 4.27 19.33 -6.30
C MET A 463 3.32 19.52 -7.50
N SER A 464 2.22 18.76 -7.56
CA SER A 464 1.20 18.93 -8.59
C SER A 464 0.59 20.34 -8.57
N ILE A 465 0.26 20.85 -7.38
CA ILE A 465 -0.25 22.21 -7.19
C ILE A 465 0.82 23.26 -7.53
N LEU A 466 2.06 23.06 -7.13
CA LEU A 466 3.18 23.97 -7.40
C LEU A 466 3.44 24.10 -8.92
N ILE A 467 3.51 22.97 -9.62
CA ILE A 467 3.67 22.97 -11.09
C ILE A 467 2.47 23.63 -11.78
N ALA A 468 1.26 23.48 -11.25
CA ALA A 468 0.09 24.19 -11.74
C ALA A 468 0.19 25.71 -11.50
N ALA A 469 0.73 26.15 -10.38
CA ALA A 469 0.94 27.57 -10.08
C ALA A 469 1.94 28.21 -11.05
N THR A 470 3.06 27.57 -11.33
CA THR A 470 4.06 28.05 -12.29
C THR A 470 3.56 28.01 -13.74
N GLY A 471 2.63 27.12 -14.07
CA GLY A 471 2.14 26.90 -15.43
C GLY A 471 3.08 26.11 -16.32
N TYR A 472 4.11 25.51 -15.76
CA TYR A 472 5.10 24.78 -16.52
C TYR A 472 4.47 23.60 -17.28
N LYS A 473 4.65 23.61 -18.61
CA LYS A 473 4.12 22.58 -19.53
C LYS A 473 2.60 22.34 -19.46
N ILE A 474 1.83 23.28 -18.94
CA ILE A 474 0.36 23.20 -18.95
C ILE A 474 -0.15 23.98 -20.15
N VAL A 475 -0.81 23.25 -21.04
CA VAL A 475 -1.43 23.81 -22.25
C VAL A 475 -2.90 24.06 -21.98
N GLN A 476 -3.34 25.29 -22.24
CA GLN A 476 -4.74 25.68 -22.23
C GLN A 476 -5.13 26.12 -23.63
N LYS A 477 -6.03 25.41 -24.26
CA LYS A 477 -6.58 25.78 -25.58
C LYS A 477 -7.70 26.79 -25.41
N THR A 478 -7.72 27.82 -26.21
CA THR A 478 -8.87 28.74 -26.26
C THR A 478 -10.08 27.96 -26.76
N VAL A 479 -11.05 27.74 -25.88
CA VAL A 479 -12.33 27.13 -26.27
C VAL A 479 -13.11 28.24 -26.99
N LYS A 480 -13.31 28.07 -28.33
CA LYS A 480 -14.14 28.95 -29.13
C LYS A 480 -15.63 28.69 -28.87
#